data_e4390360ec6e4eb4bc3fa1f543ea4816
#
_entry.id   e4390360ec6e4eb4bc3fa1f543ea4816
#
_cell.length_a   1.000
_cell.length_b   1.000
_cell.length_c   1.000
_cell.angle_alpha   90.00
_cell.angle_beta   90.00
_cell.angle_gamma   90.00
#
_symmetry.space_group_name_H-M   'P 1'
#
loop_
_entity.id
_entity.type
_entity.pdbx_description
1 polymer ?
#
loop_
_entity_poly.entity_id
_entity_poly.type
_entity_poly.pdbx_seq_one_letter_code
_entity_poly.pdbx_strand_id
1 'polypeptide(L)'
;MFKLKFSAVSEGRDNNFDFLRFLFAALVIFSHSYGFLPTLHGTVVDGEDPLGHLSKGQIAFGGFCVDCFFLLSGFLVTKSWISSRSLGDFAKKRALRIFPGLCVVLIFCTFVIGPLCTTELASYFHQKLTYAYLFFMLRGSLHVADHLPGVFIHNPWPVRVNGSLWTIRYELICYALVALFGCLRVYRRPLIVLALGALLLSLNWGRLDFLHSSQALADFLQTFSYFVLGMVMCLYRDHIPYSRALLVVSLASLLVFDLIGELRLVLPVATAYTVFYIAFWKRLPLQRFARPGDFSYGLYLYAFPIQQTLVYFYAPHLSPVTLTLAAFLITLALAVLSWNFVEKPCLRLKRGASWLTGRLRWWPARSAQPEALAETEMSGTPT
;
A
#
# COMPACT_ATOMS: atom_id res chain seq x y z
N MET A 1 18.68 -26.91 -16.37
CA MET A 1 18.16 -25.57 -16.70
C MET A 1 18.07 -24.77 -15.39
N PHE A 2 19.04 -23.90 -15.12
CA PHE A 2 19.07 -23.10 -13.88
C PHE A 2 17.88 -22.13 -13.91
N LYS A 3 16.87 -22.37 -13.06
CA LYS A 3 15.75 -21.45 -12.90
C LYS A 3 16.25 -20.21 -12.19
N LEU A 4 16.16 -19.05 -12.84
CA LEU A 4 16.43 -17.75 -12.23
C LEU A 4 15.52 -17.58 -11.02
N LYS A 5 16.06 -17.16 -9.87
CA LYS A 5 15.31 -16.96 -8.63
C LYS A 5 14.98 -15.48 -8.44
N PHE A 6 13.94 -15.18 -7.65
CA PHE A 6 13.61 -13.80 -7.32
C PHE A 6 14.77 -13.07 -6.64
N SER A 7 15.59 -13.74 -5.84
CA SER A 7 16.76 -13.12 -5.20
C SER A 7 17.72 -12.52 -6.22
N ALA A 8 18.01 -13.23 -7.31
CA ALA A 8 18.94 -12.78 -8.35
C ALA A 8 18.48 -11.52 -9.10
N VAL A 9 17.16 -11.26 -9.14
CA VAL A 9 16.58 -10.05 -9.79
C VAL A 9 16.25 -8.97 -8.79
N SER A 10 16.12 -9.29 -7.49
CA SER A 10 15.73 -8.34 -6.41
C SER A 10 16.93 -7.63 -5.76
N GLU A 11 18.15 -7.97 -6.15
CA GLU A 11 19.36 -7.28 -5.70
C GLU A 11 19.51 -5.93 -6.42
N GLY A 12 19.78 -4.88 -5.65
CA GLY A 12 19.92 -3.51 -6.16
C GLY A 12 18.69 -2.63 -5.98
N ARG A 13 18.77 -1.40 -6.52
CA ARG A 13 17.70 -0.40 -6.51
C ARG A 13 16.88 -0.38 -7.81
N ASP A 14 17.26 -1.19 -8.79
CA ASP A 14 16.61 -1.23 -10.10
C ASP A 14 15.37 -2.13 -10.05
N ASN A 15 14.26 -1.55 -9.65
CA ASN A 15 12.96 -2.22 -9.57
C ASN A 15 11.83 -1.26 -9.91
N ASN A 16 10.64 -1.80 -10.19
CA ASN A 16 9.48 -1.03 -10.63
C ASN A 16 8.48 -0.75 -9.46
N PHE A 17 8.88 -0.90 -8.19
CA PHE A 17 7.98 -0.72 -7.05
C PHE A 17 7.32 0.66 -7.02
N ASP A 18 8.08 1.73 -7.24
CA ASP A 18 7.55 3.09 -7.17
C ASP A 18 6.55 3.37 -8.30
N PHE A 19 6.81 2.82 -9.51
CA PHE A 19 5.85 2.87 -10.61
C PHE A 19 4.55 2.12 -10.26
N LEU A 20 4.65 0.89 -9.76
CA LEU A 20 3.48 0.10 -9.38
C LEU A 20 2.65 0.80 -8.31
N ARG A 21 3.30 1.37 -7.30
CA ARG A 21 2.61 2.16 -6.27
C ARG A 21 1.91 3.38 -6.84
N PHE A 22 2.55 4.08 -7.77
CA PHE A 22 1.93 5.21 -8.47
C PHE A 22 0.73 4.76 -9.31
N LEU A 23 0.87 3.68 -10.08
CA LEU A 23 -0.22 3.11 -10.88
C LEU A 23 -1.40 2.71 -9.99
N PHE A 24 -1.15 2.02 -8.87
CA PHE A 24 -2.22 1.62 -7.95
C PHE A 24 -2.91 2.84 -7.33
N ALA A 25 -2.17 3.90 -6.97
CA ALA A 25 -2.79 5.14 -6.48
C ALA A 25 -3.68 5.81 -7.55
N ALA A 26 -3.24 5.84 -8.81
CA ALA A 26 -4.03 6.37 -9.92
C ALA A 26 -5.31 5.53 -10.17
N LEU A 27 -5.21 4.20 -10.09
CA LEU A 27 -6.35 3.30 -10.25
C LEU A 27 -7.35 3.41 -9.07
N VAL A 28 -6.88 3.72 -7.85
CA VAL A 28 -7.79 4.03 -6.72
C VAL A 28 -8.59 5.30 -7.03
N ILE A 29 -7.96 6.36 -7.57
CA ILE A 29 -8.67 7.58 -7.98
C ILE A 29 -9.74 7.25 -9.03
N PHE A 30 -9.37 6.44 -10.02
CA PHE A 30 -10.28 6.00 -11.07
C PHE A 30 -11.48 5.24 -10.49
N SER A 31 -11.25 4.23 -9.66
CA SER A 31 -12.31 3.43 -9.02
C SER A 31 -13.24 4.29 -8.15
N HIS A 32 -12.67 5.16 -7.31
CA HIS A 32 -13.47 6.06 -6.48
C HIS A 32 -14.36 6.98 -7.30
N SER A 33 -13.95 7.40 -8.49
CA SER A 33 -14.77 8.28 -9.35
C SER A 33 -16.08 7.63 -9.76
N TYR A 34 -16.13 6.31 -9.91
CA TYR A 34 -17.38 5.57 -10.13
C TYR A 34 -18.23 5.52 -8.86
N GLY A 35 -17.64 5.28 -7.70
CA GLY A 35 -18.35 5.26 -6.42
C GLY A 35 -18.89 6.64 -5.99
N PHE A 36 -18.28 7.74 -6.45
CA PHE A 36 -18.77 9.09 -6.17
C PHE A 36 -19.96 9.53 -7.02
N LEU A 37 -20.22 8.87 -8.16
CA LEU A 37 -21.21 9.33 -9.12
C LEU A 37 -22.26 8.23 -9.48
N PRO A 38 -22.77 7.44 -8.53
CA PRO A 38 -23.59 6.26 -8.84
C PRO A 38 -24.94 6.57 -9.48
N THR A 39 -25.47 7.79 -9.31
CA THR A 39 -26.87 8.12 -9.62
C THR A 39 -27.07 9.15 -10.72
N LEU A 40 -26.01 9.82 -11.19
CA LEU A 40 -26.17 11.00 -12.06
C LEU A 40 -26.57 10.67 -13.51
N HIS A 41 -26.43 9.43 -13.96
CA HIS A 41 -26.69 9.08 -15.36
C HIS A 41 -27.60 7.85 -15.59
N GLY A 42 -28.24 7.30 -14.56
CA GLY A 42 -29.23 6.22 -14.70
C GLY A 42 -28.69 4.89 -15.31
N THR A 43 -27.42 4.85 -15.66
CA THR A 43 -26.77 3.74 -16.37
C THR A 43 -25.65 3.09 -15.60
N VAL A 44 -25.24 3.66 -14.47
CA VAL A 44 -24.23 3.05 -13.60
C VAL A 44 -24.97 2.25 -12.55
N VAL A 45 -25.14 0.98 -12.82
CA VAL A 45 -25.62 0.00 -11.85
C VAL A 45 -24.58 -0.02 -10.73
N ASP A 46 -24.99 0.38 -9.53
CA ASP A 46 -24.31 0.19 -8.25
C ASP A 46 -22.95 0.87 -8.00
N GLY A 47 -22.53 1.84 -8.81
CA GLY A 47 -21.25 2.55 -8.57
C GLY A 47 -20.00 1.67 -8.80
N GLU A 48 -20.15 0.56 -9.47
CA GLU A 48 -19.05 -0.34 -9.81
C GLU A 48 -18.15 0.25 -10.90
N ASP A 49 -16.84 0.12 -10.71
CA ASP A 49 -15.88 0.44 -11.75
C ASP A 49 -15.83 -0.67 -12.85
N PRO A 50 -15.17 -0.42 -13.99
CA PRO A 50 -15.13 -1.39 -15.09
C PRO A 50 -14.59 -2.79 -14.70
N LEU A 51 -13.71 -2.87 -13.69
CA LEU A 51 -13.23 -4.17 -13.22
C LEU A 51 -14.32 -4.90 -12.42
N GLY A 52 -15.12 -4.16 -11.66
CA GLY A 52 -16.30 -4.70 -10.98
C GLY A 52 -17.27 -5.31 -11.97
N HIS A 53 -17.60 -4.59 -13.03
CA HIS A 53 -18.46 -5.11 -14.11
C HIS A 53 -17.88 -6.34 -14.80
N LEU A 54 -16.59 -6.31 -15.18
CA LEU A 54 -15.94 -7.44 -15.87
C LEU A 54 -15.87 -8.68 -14.96
N SER A 55 -15.61 -8.51 -13.69
CA SER A 55 -15.50 -9.60 -12.71
C SER A 55 -16.84 -9.99 -12.07
N LYS A 56 -17.96 -9.47 -12.56
CA LYS A 56 -19.32 -9.73 -12.02
C LYS A 56 -19.41 -9.43 -10.51
N GLY A 57 -18.83 -8.30 -10.08
CA GLY A 57 -18.82 -7.87 -8.69
C GLY A 57 -17.81 -8.57 -7.78
N GLN A 58 -16.95 -9.45 -8.32
CA GLN A 58 -15.99 -10.18 -7.48
C GLN A 58 -14.87 -9.29 -6.95
N ILE A 59 -14.38 -8.32 -7.75
CA ILE A 59 -13.33 -7.35 -7.38
C ILE A 59 -13.58 -6.00 -8.04
N ALA A 60 -13.09 -4.93 -7.41
CA ALA A 60 -13.04 -3.59 -7.97
C ALA A 60 -11.60 -3.07 -7.92
N PHE A 61 -11.23 -2.13 -8.81
CA PHE A 61 -9.87 -1.56 -8.83
C PHE A 61 -9.47 -0.97 -7.49
N GLY A 62 -10.39 -0.29 -6.78
CA GLY A 62 -10.10 0.34 -5.50
C GLY A 62 -9.61 -0.66 -4.45
N GLY A 63 -10.38 -1.71 -4.19
CA GLY A 63 -10.02 -2.77 -3.24
C GLY A 63 -8.77 -3.54 -3.66
N PHE A 64 -8.72 -3.96 -4.93
CA PHE A 64 -7.58 -4.67 -5.49
C PHE A 64 -6.26 -3.89 -5.37
N CYS A 65 -6.27 -2.58 -5.65
CA CYS A 65 -5.08 -1.76 -5.54
C CYS A 65 -4.65 -1.56 -4.09
N VAL A 66 -5.58 -1.45 -3.14
CA VAL A 66 -5.27 -1.43 -1.70
C VAL A 66 -4.59 -2.73 -1.28
N ASP A 67 -5.11 -3.88 -1.69
CA ASP A 67 -4.50 -5.20 -1.45
C ASP A 67 -3.08 -5.28 -2.02
N CYS A 68 -2.86 -4.76 -3.23
CA CYS A 68 -1.53 -4.66 -3.84
C CYS A 68 -0.59 -3.71 -3.06
N PHE A 69 -1.09 -2.61 -2.48
CA PHE A 69 -0.30 -1.76 -1.59
C PHE A 69 0.16 -2.53 -0.34
N PHE A 70 -0.74 -3.27 0.30
CA PHE A 70 -0.38 -4.09 1.46
C PHE A 70 0.61 -5.20 1.09
N LEU A 71 0.45 -5.83 -0.06
CA LEU A 71 1.38 -6.82 -0.60
C LEU A 71 2.80 -6.25 -0.77
N LEU A 72 2.94 -5.10 -1.46
CA LEU A 72 4.22 -4.43 -1.62
C LEU A 72 4.80 -3.94 -0.29
N SER A 73 3.93 -3.44 0.60
CA SER A 73 4.31 -2.99 1.94
C SER A 73 4.87 -4.15 2.76
N GLY A 74 4.22 -5.32 2.75
CA GLY A 74 4.70 -6.52 3.45
C GLY A 74 6.12 -6.90 3.08
N PHE A 75 6.45 -6.88 1.79
CA PHE A 75 7.81 -7.13 1.30
C PHE A 75 8.80 -6.04 1.76
N LEU A 76 8.48 -4.78 1.50
CA LEU A 76 9.39 -3.66 1.74
C LEU A 76 9.62 -3.41 3.23
N VAL A 77 8.60 -3.59 4.06
CA VAL A 77 8.68 -3.39 5.51
C VAL A 77 9.47 -4.51 6.18
N THR A 78 9.25 -5.77 5.75
CA THR A 78 10.06 -6.90 6.22
C THR A 78 11.53 -6.73 5.83
N LYS A 79 11.81 -6.36 4.57
CA LYS A 79 13.18 -6.02 4.12
C LYS A 79 13.78 -4.88 4.94
N SER A 80 12.97 -3.86 5.28
CA SER A 80 13.39 -2.73 6.11
C SER A 80 13.72 -3.16 7.54
N TRP A 81 12.93 -4.06 8.15
CA TRP A 81 13.24 -4.62 9.47
C TRP A 81 14.58 -5.36 9.46
N ILE A 82 14.77 -6.29 8.52
CA ILE A 82 15.99 -7.08 8.38
C ILE A 82 17.24 -6.19 8.22
N SER A 83 17.10 -5.04 7.54
CA SER A 83 18.18 -4.09 7.31
C SER A 83 18.31 -3.01 8.41
N SER A 84 17.41 -2.98 9.38
CA SER A 84 17.44 -1.99 10.47
C SER A 84 18.41 -2.41 11.57
N ARG A 85 19.05 -1.41 12.21
CA ARG A 85 20.04 -1.63 13.26
C ARG A 85 19.41 -1.90 14.62
N SER A 86 18.20 -1.35 14.85
CA SER A 86 17.45 -1.46 16.10
C SER A 86 15.96 -1.25 15.85
N LEU A 87 15.13 -1.57 16.84
CA LEU A 87 13.70 -1.25 16.86
C LEU A 87 13.45 0.25 16.65
N GLY A 88 14.23 1.11 17.33
CA GLY A 88 14.12 2.56 17.17
C GLY A 88 14.48 3.05 15.76
N ASP A 89 15.49 2.47 15.10
CA ASP A 89 15.83 2.76 13.71
C ASP A 89 14.70 2.36 12.75
N PHE A 90 14.10 1.18 12.96
CA PHE A 90 12.95 0.73 12.21
C PHE A 90 11.74 1.66 12.41
N ALA A 91 11.36 1.92 13.67
CA ALA A 91 10.23 2.77 14.01
C ALA A 91 10.39 4.19 13.42
N LYS A 92 11.58 4.79 13.54
CA LYS A 92 11.90 6.08 12.93
C LYS A 92 11.71 6.08 11.42
N LYS A 93 12.20 5.05 10.72
CA LYS A 93 12.03 4.92 9.26
C LYS A 93 10.57 4.87 8.84
N ARG A 94 9.72 4.20 9.63
CA ARG A 94 8.28 4.10 9.35
C ARG A 94 7.54 5.37 9.71
N ALA A 95 7.84 5.96 10.89
CA ALA A 95 7.25 7.23 11.31
C ALA A 95 7.52 8.36 10.28
N LEU A 96 8.78 8.52 9.85
CA LEU A 96 9.16 9.51 8.85
C LEU A 96 8.56 9.23 7.45
N ARG A 97 8.02 8.05 7.21
CA ARG A 97 7.34 7.71 5.96
C ARG A 97 5.87 8.08 5.97
N ILE A 98 5.17 7.93 7.11
CA ILE A 98 3.72 8.11 7.21
C ILE A 98 3.37 9.49 7.75
N PHE A 99 3.87 9.84 8.95
CA PHE A 99 3.34 10.98 9.70
C PHE A 99 3.50 12.34 9.02
N PRO A 100 4.62 12.68 8.33
CA PRO A 100 4.75 14.01 7.74
C PRO A 100 3.66 14.32 6.70
N GLY A 101 3.45 13.42 5.72
CA GLY A 101 2.40 13.59 4.72
C GLY A 101 0.99 13.54 5.33
N LEU A 102 0.76 12.62 6.28
CA LEU A 102 -0.52 12.51 6.99
C LEU A 102 -0.86 13.81 7.75
N CYS A 103 0.07 14.38 8.51
CA CYS A 103 -0.17 15.63 9.23
C CYS A 103 -0.56 16.76 8.28
N VAL A 104 0.13 16.90 7.14
CA VAL A 104 -0.17 17.95 6.18
C VAL A 104 -1.53 17.76 5.52
N VAL A 105 -1.92 16.54 5.17
CA VAL A 105 -3.27 16.32 4.59
C VAL A 105 -4.37 16.56 5.62
N LEU A 106 -4.17 16.21 6.89
CA LEU A 106 -5.15 16.53 7.94
C LEU A 106 -5.31 18.05 8.13
N ILE A 107 -4.19 18.79 8.14
CA ILE A 107 -4.20 20.26 8.17
C ILE A 107 -4.91 20.83 6.94
N PHE A 108 -4.58 20.32 5.75
CA PHE A 108 -5.23 20.71 4.50
C PHE A 108 -6.73 20.45 4.51
N CYS A 109 -7.17 19.28 4.95
CA CYS A 109 -8.60 19.00 5.07
C CYS A 109 -9.30 19.93 6.08
N THR A 110 -8.66 20.19 7.23
CA THR A 110 -9.26 21.02 8.29
C THR A 110 -9.33 22.49 7.92
N PHE A 111 -8.27 23.07 7.32
CA PHE A 111 -8.14 24.52 7.15
C PHE A 111 -8.36 24.99 5.71
N VAL A 112 -8.42 24.09 4.72
CA VAL A 112 -8.70 24.44 3.33
C VAL A 112 -10.02 23.81 2.89
N ILE A 113 -10.13 22.49 2.89
CA ILE A 113 -11.34 21.80 2.43
C ILE A 113 -12.55 22.10 3.34
N GLY A 114 -12.34 22.04 4.66
CA GLY A 114 -13.41 22.29 5.63
C GLY A 114 -14.10 23.62 5.41
N PRO A 115 -13.40 24.78 5.51
CA PRO A 115 -14.02 26.10 5.28
C PRO A 115 -14.59 26.29 3.88
N LEU A 116 -14.01 25.63 2.86
CA LEU A 116 -14.45 25.73 1.47
C LEU A 116 -15.77 25.00 1.22
N CYS A 117 -16.02 23.90 1.94
CA CYS A 117 -17.11 22.95 1.65
C CYS A 117 -18.10 22.77 2.80
N THR A 118 -17.97 23.54 3.91
CA THR A 118 -18.93 23.49 5.01
C THR A 118 -20.16 24.35 4.74
N THR A 119 -21.31 23.87 5.18
CA THR A 119 -22.55 24.66 5.22
C THR A 119 -22.64 25.54 6.47
N GLU A 120 -21.71 25.43 7.42
CA GLU A 120 -21.73 26.04 8.74
C GLU A 120 -20.50 26.93 9.00
N LEU A 121 -20.07 27.72 8.02
CA LEU A 121 -18.80 28.46 8.09
C LEU A 121 -18.66 29.33 9.36
N ALA A 122 -19.74 29.98 9.77
CA ALA A 122 -19.73 30.87 10.95
C ALA A 122 -19.41 30.16 12.26
N SER A 123 -19.85 28.90 12.41
CA SER A 123 -19.62 28.07 13.60
C SER A 123 -18.44 27.09 13.45
N TYR A 124 -17.96 26.88 12.23
CA TYR A 124 -16.99 25.83 11.90
C TYR A 124 -15.76 25.80 12.81
N PHE A 125 -15.11 26.95 13.00
CA PHE A 125 -13.91 27.06 13.84
C PHE A 125 -14.21 27.12 15.35
N HIS A 126 -15.46 27.25 15.76
CA HIS A 126 -15.86 27.19 17.17
C HIS A 126 -16.19 25.77 17.63
N GLN A 127 -16.33 24.82 16.72
CA GLN A 127 -16.66 23.43 17.03
C GLN A 127 -15.42 22.61 17.41
N LYS A 128 -15.51 21.88 18.52
CA LYS A 128 -14.42 20.97 18.96
C LYS A 128 -14.09 19.86 17.93
N LEU A 129 -15.10 19.46 17.13
CA LEU A 129 -14.94 18.41 16.12
C LEU A 129 -13.97 18.83 15.02
N THR A 130 -13.94 20.11 14.63
CA THR A 130 -12.99 20.66 13.65
C THR A 130 -11.54 20.37 14.03
N TYR A 131 -11.18 20.62 15.28
CA TYR A 131 -9.82 20.37 15.77
C TYR A 131 -9.58 18.89 16.12
N ALA A 132 -10.63 18.18 16.49
CA ALA A 132 -10.58 16.76 16.77
C ALA A 132 -10.16 15.93 15.54
N TYR A 133 -10.46 16.39 14.34
CA TYR A 133 -10.04 15.78 13.09
C TYR A 133 -8.52 15.73 12.93
N LEU A 134 -7.77 16.71 13.45
CA LEU A 134 -6.31 16.72 13.44
C LEU A 134 -5.70 15.56 14.26
N PHE A 135 -6.43 15.09 15.26
CA PHE A 135 -6.02 13.98 16.12
C PHE A 135 -6.62 12.63 15.71
N PHE A 136 -7.05 12.52 14.45
CA PHE A 136 -7.64 11.33 13.86
C PHE A 136 -6.94 10.02 14.28
N MET A 137 -5.60 10.00 14.17
CA MET A 137 -4.80 8.81 14.48
C MET A 137 -4.76 8.45 15.96
N LEU A 138 -4.99 9.41 16.87
CA LEU A 138 -4.91 9.19 18.31
C LEU A 138 -6.21 8.66 18.92
N ARG A 139 -7.35 8.84 18.23
CA ARG A 139 -8.67 8.52 18.78
C ARG A 139 -9.09 7.06 18.67
N GLY A 140 -8.42 6.27 17.83
CA GLY A 140 -8.72 4.83 17.71
C GLY A 140 -10.16 4.48 17.29
N SER A 141 -11.07 5.47 17.27
CA SER A 141 -12.47 5.25 16.93
C SER A 141 -12.70 5.36 15.44
N LEU A 142 -13.32 4.33 14.91
CA LEU A 142 -13.49 4.04 13.51
C LEU A 142 -14.45 4.98 12.77
N HIS A 143 -15.29 5.74 13.46
CA HIS A 143 -16.46 6.40 12.86
C HIS A 143 -16.57 7.91 13.11
N VAL A 144 -15.90 8.48 14.10
CA VAL A 144 -16.10 9.89 14.49
C VAL A 144 -15.05 10.83 13.89
N ALA A 145 -13.98 10.29 13.35
CA ALA A 145 -12.82 11.08 12.91
C ALA A 145 -12.81 11.37 11.39
N ASP A 146 -13.74 10.81 10.64
CA ASP A 146 -13.83 11.02 9.18
C ASP A 146 -14.56 12.30 8.81
N HIS A 147 -15.13 13.01 9.79
CA HIS A 147 -16.10 14.06 9.61
C HIS A 147 -15.57 15.42 10.07
N LEU A 148 -15.88 16.44 9.28
CA LEU A 148 -15.76 17.84 9.67
C LEU A 148 -17.16 18.47 9.71
N PRO A 149 -17.42 19.44 10.61
CA PRO A 149 -18.75 20.03 10.78
C PRO A 149 -19.31 20.61 9.47
N GLY A 150 -20.48 20.16 9.05
CA GLY A 150 -21.19 20.66 7.88
C GLY A 150 -20.52 20.35 6.52
N VAL A 151 -19.42 19.59 6.48
CA VAL A 151 -18.67 19.33 5.24
C VAL A 151 -19.24 18.13 4.49
N PHE A 152 -19.50 18.31 3.18
CA PHE A 152 -19.99 17.28 2.25
C PHE A 152 -21.29 16.57 2.65
N ILE A 153 -22.17 17.24 3.40
CA ILE A 153 -23.40 16.61 3.91
C ILE A 153 -24.38 16.19 2.80
N HIS A 154 -24.30 16.80 1.63
CA HIS A 154 -25.15 16.51 0.47
C HIS A 154 -24.46 15.73 -0.65
N ASN A 155 -23.19 15.34 -0.47
CA ASN A 155 -22.48 14.55 -1.46
C ASN A 155 -23.02 13.10 -1.48
N PRO A 156 -22.87 12.35 -2.59
CA PRO A 156 -23.24 10.93 -2.69
C PRO A 156 -22.58 10.03 -1.61
N TRP A 157 -21.34 10.35 -1.23
CA TRP A 157 -20.70 9.81 -0.03
C TRP A 157 -20.72 10.89 1.07
N PRO A 158 -21.82 10.98 1.82
CA PRO A 158 -22.02 12.10 2.71
C PRO A 158 -21.03 12.09 3.87
N VAL A 159 -20.70 13.28 4.37
CA VAL A 159 -19.91 13.59 5.57
C VAL A 159 -18.47 13.08 5.59
N ARG A 160 -18.08 12.11 4.78
CA ARG A 160 -16.70 11.60 4.74
C ARG A 160 -15.77 12.59 4.06
N VAL A 161 -14.82 13.17 4.81
CA VAL A 161 -13.85 14.12 4.26
C VAL A 161 -12.72 13.42 3.54
N ASN A 162 -12.16 12.37 4.15
CA ASN A 162 -11.10 11.58 3.55
C ASN A 162 -11.25 10.09 3.88
N GLY A 163 -12.04 9.41 3.08
CA GLY A 163 -12.30 7.98 3.24
C GLY A 163 -11.06 7.10 3.02
N SER A 164 -10.01 7.58 2.30
CA SER A 164 -8.81 6.77 2.07
C SER A 164 -7.98 6.52 3.34
N LEU A 165 -8.17 7.31 4.40
CA LEU A 165 -7.37 7.19 5.62
C LEU A 165 -7.65 5.91 6.43
N TRP A 166 -8.71 5.16 6.13
CA TRP A 166 -9.06 3.93 6.85
C TRP A 166 -7.95 2.87 6.83
N THR A 167 -7.12 2.84 5.79
CA THR A 167 -6.04 1.87 5.63
C THR A 167 -4.81 2.18 6.49
N ILE A 168 -4.59 3.46 6.83
CA ILE A 168 -3.39 3.90 7.56
C ILE A 168 -3.26 3.22 8.93
N ARG A 169 -4.38 3.01 9.63
CA ARG A 169 -4.38 2.27 10.92
C ARG A 169 -3.92 0.83 10.75
N TYR A 170 -4.39 0.13 9.70
CA TYR A 170 -3.98 -1.24 9.43
C TYR A 170 -2.51 -1.31 9.02
N GLU A 171 -2.04 -0.32 8.26
CA GLU A 171 -0.62 -0.22 7.92
C GLU A 171 0.25 -0.05 9.19
N LEU A 172 -0.16 0.78 10.14
CA LEU A 172 0.55 0.94 11.42
C LEU A 172 0.51 -0.34 12.26
N ILE A 173 -0.63 -1.05 12.32
CA ILE A 173 -0.73 -2.35 12.98
C ILE A 173 0.23 -3.36 12.33
N CYS A 174 0.25 -3.44 10.99
CA CYS A 174 1.19 -4.28 10.26
C CYS A 174 2.66 -3.95 10.59
N TYR A 175 3.01 -2.67 10.72
CA TYR A 175 4.36 -2.27 11.13
C TYR A 175 4.71 -2.72 12.55
N ALA A 176 3.76 -2.60 13.48
CA ALA A 176 3.92 -3.10 14.85
C ALA A 176 4.08 -4.62 14.87
N LEU A 177 3.29 -5.36 14.08
CA LEU A 177 3.41 -6.82 13.96
C LEU A 177 4.75 -7.24 13.33
N VAL A 178 5.26 -6.55 12.32
CA VAL A 178 6.60 -6.80 11.77
C VAL A 178 7.67 -6.61 12.85
N ALA A 179 7.57 -5.55 13.63
CA ALA A 179 8.50 -5.31 14.74
C ALA A 179 8.41 -6.39 15.81
N LEU A 180 7.20 -6.78 16.21
CA LEU A 180 6.94 -7.85 17.18
C LEU A 180 7.53 -9.18 16.69
N PHE A 181 7.23 -9.61 15.46
CA PHE A 181 7.76 -10.82 14.87
C PHE A 181 9.30 -10.80 14.79
N GLY A 182 9.85 -9.63 14.50
CA GLY A 182 11.30 -9.43 14.50
C GLY A 182 11.92 -9.58 15.90
N CYS A 183 11.33 -8.96 16.93
CA CYS A 183 11.76 -9.10 18.32
C CYS A 183 11.66 -10.54 18.82
N LEU A 184 10.58 -11.24 18.47
CA LEU A 184 10.36 -12.67 18.77
C LEU A 184 11.21 -13.60 17.90
N ARG A 185 12.04 -13.06 17.00
CA ARG A 185 12.91 -13.82 16.07
C ARG A 185 12.16 -14.77 15.14
N VAL A 186 10.88 -14.51 14.85
CA VAL A 186 10.04 -15.32 13.95
C VAL A 186 10.66 -15.46 12.56
N TYR A 187 11.35 -14.43 12.08
CA TYR A 187 12.03 -14.45 10.75
C TYR A 187 13.18 -15.46 10.64
N ARG A 188 13.65 -16.03 11.76
CA ARG A 188 14.59 -17.16 11.75
C ARG A 188 13.90 -18.49 11.42
N ARG A 189 12.58 -18.54 11.54
CA ARG A 189 11.74 -19.70 11.23
C ARG A 189 10.68 -19.29 10.20
N PRO A 190 11.05 -19.08 8.92
CA PRO A 190 10.16 -18.53 7.92
C PRO A 190 8.90 -19.37 7.67
N LEU A 191 8.93 -20.67 8.02
CA LEU A 191 7.76 -21.54 8.00
C LEU A 191 6.60 -21.03 8.87
N ILE A 192 6.87 -20.31 9.98
CA ILE A 192 5.82 -19.72 10.81
C ILE A 192 5.07 -18.63 10.02
N VAL A 193 5.79 -17.81 9.25
CA VAL A 193 5.17 -16.76 8.42
C VAL A 193 4.39 -17.39 7.26
N LEU A 194 4.92 -18.47 6.67
CA LEU A 194 4.22 -19.22 5.63
C LEU A 194 2.93 -19.86 6.17
N ALA A 195 2.98 -20.50 7.33
CA ALA A 195 1.81 -21.09 7.99
C ALA A 195 0.77 -20.03 8.36
N LEU A 196 1.21 -18.86 8.85
CA LEU A 196 0.32 -17.72 9.09
C LEU A 196 -0.36 -17.26 7.79
N GLY A 197 0.39 -17.16 6.69
CA GLY A 197 -0.17 -16.81 5.38
C GLY A 197 -1.23 -17.83 4.92
N ALA A 198 -0.95 -19.11 5.03
CA ALA A 198 -1.88 -20.17 4.68
C ALA A 198 -3.15 -20.14 5.57
N LEU A 199 -2.99 -19.90 6.88
CA LEU A 199 -4.11 -19.75 7.81
C LEU A 199 -4.99 -18.55 7.44
N LEU A 200 -4.40 -17.37 7.20
CA LEU A 200 -5.15 -16.16 6.83
C LEU A 200 -5.91 -16.35 5.51
N LEU A 201 -5.30 -17.00 4.51
CA LEU A 201 -5.99 -17.32 3.28
C LEU A 201 -7.15 -18.27 3.51
N SER A 202 -6.98 -19.32 4.32
CA SER A 202 -8.06 -20.27 4.62
C SER A 202 -9.21 -19.61 5.39
N LEU A 203 -8.93 -18.67 6.30
CA LEU A 203 -9.96 -17.90 7.00
C LEU A 203 -10.76 -17.01 6.04
N ASN A 204 -10.08 -16.34 5.09
CA ASN A 204 -10.75 -15.52 4.08
C ASN A 204 -11.58 -16.37 3.09
N TRP A 205 -11.12 -17.57 2.75
CA TRP A 205 -11.86 -18.49 1.88
C TRP A 205 -13.07 -19.14 2.58
N GLY A 206 -12.93 -19.43 3.87
CA GLY A 206 -13.91 -20.21 4.65
C GLY A 206 -15.24 -19.52 4.90
N ARG A 207 -15.42 -18.24 4.52
CA ARG A 207 -16.65 -17.45 4.77
C ARG A 207 -17.21 -17.67 6.20
N LEU A 208 -16.32 -17.62 7.19
CA LEU A 208 -16.74 -17.79 8.58
C LEU A 208 -17.53 -16.57 9.01
N ASP A 209 -18.85 -16.70 9.12
CA ASP A 209 -19.80 -15.61 9.38
C ASP A 209 -19.43 -14.78 10.61
N PHE A 210 -18.87 -15.41 11.65
CA PHE A 210 -18.45 -14.69 12.85
C PHE A 210 -17.27 -13.72 12.60
N LEU A 211 -16.39 -14.00 11.61
CA LEU A 211 -15.30 -13.09 11.22
C LEU A 211 -15.82 -11.90 10.40
N HIS A 212 -16.97 -12.07 9.75
CA HIS A 212 -17.63 -11.03 8.96
C HIS A 212 -18.64 -10.21 9.77
N SER A 213 -18.86 -10.54 11.05
CA SER A 213 -19.71 -9.76 11.94
C SER A 213 -19.22 -8.32 12.17
N SER A 214 -17.92 -8.07 11.97
CA SER A 214 -17.30 -6.75 12.01
C SER A 214 -16.60 -6.44 10.70
N GLN A 215 -17.09 -5.45 9.96
CA GLN A 215 -16.44 -4.96 8.72
C GLN A 215 -14.96 -4.61 8.95
N ALA A 216 -14.64 -4.00 10.09
CA ALA A 216 -13.27 -3.63 10.43
C ALA A 216 -12.34 -4.85 10.60
N LEU A 217 -12.87 -5.97 11.12
CA LEU A 217 -12.08 -7.21 11.24
C LEU A 217 -11.91 -7.85 9.87
N ALA A 218 -12.96 -7.89 9.04
CA ALA A 218 -12.89 -8.42 7.69
C ALA A 218 -11.86 -7.65 6.84
N ASP A 219 -11.93 -6.31 6.84
CA ASP A 219 -10.98 -5.43 6.15
C ASP A 219 -9.54 -5.66 6.63
N PHE A 220 -9.34 -5.81 7.95
CA PHE A 220 -8.02 -6.09 8.51
C PHE A 220 -7.50 -7.47 8.06
N LEU A 221 -8.31 -8.51 8.16
CA LEU A 221 -7.89 -9.87 7.77
C LEU A 221 -7.56 -9.95 6.28
N GLN A 222 -8.34 -9.28 5.43
CA GLN A 222 -8.07 -9.21 4.01
C GLN A 222 -6.73 -8.51 3.74
N THR A 223 -6.59 -7.27 4.17
CA THR A 223 -5.36 -6.49 3.91
C THR A 223 -4.12 -7.12 4.56
N PHE A 224 -4.27 -7.70 5.76
CA PHE A 224 -3.19 -8.38 6.46
C PHE A 224 -2.76 -9.67 5.75
N SER A 225 -3.68 -10.40 5.11
CA SER A 225 -3.34 -11.60 4.33
C SER A 225 -2.41 -11.25 3.15
N TYR A 226 -2.69 -10.19 2.41
CA TYR A 226 -1.81 -9.69 1.35
C TYR A 226 -0.47 -9.17 1.89
N PHE A 227 -0.50 -8.50 3.04
CA PHE A 227 0.71 -8.06 3.70
C PHE A 227 1.61 -9.26 4.07
N VAL A 228 1.05 -10.31 4.67
CA VAL A 228 1.80 -11.54 5.02
C VAL A 228 2.32 -12.25 3.77
N LEU A 229 1.54 -12.30 2.67
CA LEU A 229 2.06 -12.79 1.39
C LEU A 229 3.28 -11.99 0.92
N GLY A 230 3.27 -10.67 1.06
CA GLY A 230 4.45 -9.83 0.81
C GLY A 230 5.64 -10.19 1.70
N MET A 231 5.41 -10.49 2.98
CA MET A 231 6.45 -11.00 3.89
C MET A 231 7.01 -12.34 3.41
N VAL A 232 6.14 -13.28 3.00
CA VAL A 232 6.53 -14.57 2.42
C VAL A 232 7.40 -14.37 1.17
N MET A 233 6.99 -13.51 0.25
CA MET A 233 7.77 -13.17 -0.94
C MET A 233 9.17 -12.62 -0.59
N CYS A 234 9.29 -11.86 0.48
CA CYS A 234 10.58 -11.34 0.96
C CYS A 234 11.46 -12.44 1.55
N LEU A 235 10.91 -13.31 2.39
CA LEU A 235 11.65 -14.34 3.11
C LEU A 235 12.04 -15.53 2.22
N TYR A 236 11.16 -15.89 1.27
CA TYR A 236 11.37 -17.02 0.36
C TYR A 236 11.89 -16.64 -1.01
N ARG A 237 12.34 -15.40 -1.24
CA ARG A 237 12.84 -14.91 -2.54
C ARG A 237 13.96 -15.78 -3.14
N ASP A 238 14.74 -16.49 -2.30
CA ASP A 238 15.82 -17.39 -2.71
C ASP A 238 15.28 -18.75 -3.21
N HIS A 239 14.02 -19.06 -2.96
CA HIS A 239 13.37 -20.34 -3.29
C HIS A 239 12.36 -20.20 -4.44
N ILE A 240 11.70 -19.05 -4.54
CA ILE A 240 10.66 -18.80 -5.55
C ILE A 240 11.32 -18.58 -6.91
N PRO A 241 10.97 -19.39 -7.95
CA PRO A 241 11.54 -19.23 -9.27
C PRO A 241 10.96 -17.98 -9.98
N TYR A 242 11.82 -17.21 -10.64
CA TYR A 242 11.43 -16.12 -11.53
C TYR A 242 11.21 -16.68 -12.93
N SER A 243 9.96 -17.00 -13.30
CA SER A 243 9.60 -17.78 -14.49
C SER A 243 8.43 -17.17 -15.25
N ARG A 244 8.59 -17.02 -16.58
CA ARG A 244 7.49 -16.59 -17.45
C ARG A 244 6.34 -17.60 -17.46
N ALA A 245 6.64 -18.89 -17.38
CA ALA A 245 5.60 -19.93 -17.33
C ALA A 245 4.70 -19.75 -16.10
N LEU A 246 5.30 -19.50 -14.92
CA LEU A 246 4.52 -19.23 -13.71
C LEU A 246 3.73 -17.92 -13.79
N LEU A 247 4.25 -16.88 -14.49
CA LEU A 247 3.47 -15.66 -14.76
C LEU A 247 2.24 -16.00 -15.60
N VAL A 248 2.43 -16.76 -16.69
CA VAL A 248 1.30 -17.18 -17.57
C VAL A 248 0.30 -18.02 -16.79
N VAL A 249 0.76 -18.96 -15.95
CA VAL A 249 -0.12 -19.76 -15.09
C VAL A 249 -0.89 -18.87 -14.11
N SER A 250 -0.23 -17.89 -13.49
CA SER A 250 -0.90 -16.94 -12.57
C SER A 250 -1.96 -16.12 -13.30
N LEU A 251 -1.66 -15.58 -14.47
CA LEU A 251 -2.63 -14.82 -15.27
C LEU A 251 -3.78 -15.69 -15.78
N ALA A 252 -3.48 -16.90 -16.24
CA ALA A 252 -4.49 -17.86 -16.69
C ALA A 252 -5.39 -18.29 -15.52
N SER A 253 -4.83 -18.52 -14.31
CA SER A 253 -5.65 -18.86 -13.15
C SER A 253 -6.59 -17.71 -12.77
N LEU A 254 -6.13 -16.46 -12.80
CA LEU A 254 -7.00 -15.31 -12.56
C LEU A 254 -8.19 -15.29 -13.54
N LEU A 255 -7.93 -15.48 -14.84
CA LEU A 255 -8.98 -15.50 -15.85
C LEU A 255 -9.95 -16.68 -15.66
N VAL A 256 -9.44 -17.89 -15.47
CA VAL A 256 -10.27 -19.09 -15.32
C VAL A 256 -11.17 -19.00 -14.08
N PHE A 257 -10.60 -18.57 -12.93
CA PHE A 257 -11.35 -18.47 -11.69
C PHE A 257 -12.31 -17.27 -11.68
N ASP A 258 -12.04 -16.21 -12.46
CA ASP A 258 -12.99 -15.14 -12.71
C ASP A 258 -14.22 -15.66 -13.50
N LEU A 259 -13.99 -16.42 -14.56
CA LEU A 259 -15.07 -16.98 -15.38
C LEU A 259 -16.02 -17.91 -14.62
N ILE A 260 -15.47 -18.70 -13.66
CA ILE A 260 -16.30 -19.61 -12.83
C ILE A 260 -16.87 -18.93 -11.57
N GLY A 261 -16.57 -17.64 -11.33
CA GLY A 261 -17.11 -16.89 -10.18
C GLY A 261 -16.39 -17.14 -8.84
N GLU A 262 -15.22 -17.75 -8.86
CA GLU A 262 -14.45 -18.09 -7.64
C GLU A 262 -13.04 -17.42 -7.63
N LEU A 263 -12.94 -16.22 -8.21
CA LEU A 263 -11.69 -15.47 -8.35
C LEU A 263 -10.93 -15.32 -7.03
N ARG A 264 -11.62 -15.10 -5.94
CA ARG A 264 -11.06 -14.93 -4.57
C ARG A 264 -10.14 -16.07 -4.13
N LEU A 265 -10.35 -17.31 -4.64
CA LEU A 265 -9.54 -18.48 -4.23
C LEU A 265 -8.09 -18.37 -4.71
N VAL A 266 -7.86 -17.79 -5.87
CA VAL A 266 -6.53 -17.67 -6.48
C VAL A 266 -5.99 -16.26 -6.44
N LEU A 267 -6.85 -15.25 -6.29
CA LEU A 267 -6.51 -13.84 -6.41
C LEU A 267 -5.29 -13.43 -5.56
N PRO A 268 -5.19 -13.77 -4.26
CA PRO A 268 -4.06 -13.31 -3.46
C PRO A 268 -2.72 -13.87 -3.93
N VAL A 269 -2.66 -15.18 -4.22
CA VAL A 269 -1.42 -15.86 -4.60
C VAL A 269 -1.00 -15.51 -6.02
N ALA A 270 -1.93 -15.53 -6.97
CA ALA A 270 -1.67 -15.19 -8.36
C ALA A 270 -1.28 -13.72 -8.52
N THR A 271 -1.96 -12.81 -7.78
CA THR A 271 -1.59 -11.39 -7.72
C THR A 271 -0.21 -11.21 -7.12
N ALA A 272 0.12 -11.88 -6.01
CA ALA A 272 1.42 -11.77 -5.39
C ALA A 272 2.53 -12.15 -6.39
N TYR A 273 2.40 -13.27 -7.09
CA TYR A 273 3.37 -13.66 -8.10
C TYR A 273 3.47 -12.65 -9.24
N THR A 274 2.34 -12.25 -9.81
CA THR A 274 2.27 -11.30 -10.94
C THR A 274 2.88 -9.95 -10.59
N VAL A 275 2.49 -9.37 -9.46
CA VAL A 275 2.97 -8.04 -9.02
C VAL A 275 4.48 -8.08 -8.78
N PHE A 276 5.01 -9.09 -8.09
CA PHE A 276 6.46 -9.18 -7.88
C PHE A 276 7.22 -9.54 -9.16
N TYR A 277 6.63 -10.30 -10.08
CA TYR A 277 7.24 -10.53 -11.37
C TYR A 277 7.44 -9.22 -12.13
N ILE A 278 6.41 -8.37 -12.19
CA ILE A 278 6.47 -7.05 -12.83
C ILE A 278 7.40 -6.10 -12.06
N ALA A 279 7.34 -6.13 -10.72
CA ALA A 279 8.19 -5.29 -9.85
C ALA A 279 9.70 -5.50 -10.13
N PHE A 280 10.11 -6.73 -10.46
CA PHE A 280 11.50 -7.06 -10.76
C PHE A 280 11.80 -7.22 -12.26
N TRP A 281 10.87 -6.91 -13.13
CA TRP A 281 11.07 -7.03 -14.57
C TRP A 281 11.96 -5.92 -15.12
N LYS A 282 13.26 -6.21 -15.27
CA LYS A 282 14.31 -5.26 -15.70
C LYS A 282 14.16 -4.74 -17.13
N ARG A 283 13.44 -5.46 -18.01
CA ARG A 283 13.23 -5.03 -19.41
C ARG A 283 12.18 -3.91 -19.55
N LEU A 284 11.34 -3.69 -18.54
CA LEU A 284 10.44 -2.54 -18.50
C LEU A 284 11.23 -1.32 -17.96
N PRO A 285 11.41 -0.24 -18.76
CA PRO A 285 12.22 0.91 -18.35
C PRO A 285 11.51 1.82 -17.34
N LEU A 286 10.59 1.26 -16.54
CA LEU A 286 9.77 1.97 -15.55
C LEU A 286 10.55 2.38 -14.29
N GLN A 287 11.75 1.83 -14.11
CA GLN A 287 12.66 2.18 -13.00
C GLN A 287 13.04 3.67 -13.00
N ARG A 288 13.01 4.32 -14.18
CA ARG A 288 13.31 5.75 -14.31
C ARG A 288 12.15 6.66 -13.92
N PHE A 289 10.93 6.10 -13.83
CA PHE A 289 9.71 6.84 -13.53
C PHE A 289 9.79 7.58 -12.20
N ALA A 290 10.34 6.95 -11.18
CA ALA A 290 10.44 7.51 -9.83
C ALA A 290 11.68 8.42 -9.61
N ARG A 291 12.47 8.74 -10.64
CA ARG A 291 13.60 9.67 -10.50
C ARG A 291 13.21 11.03 -9.92
N PRO A 292 12.06 11.64 -10.28
CA PRO A 292 11.62 12.90 -9.69
C PRO A 292 11.19 12.76 -8.24
N GLY A 293 10.65 11.61 -7.84
CA GLY A 293 10.16 11.35 -6.48
C GLY A 293 9.10 10.25 -6.39
N ASP A 294 8.80 9.81 -5.16
CA ASP A 294 7.71 8.86 -4.88
C ASP A 294 6.43 9.64 -4.55
N PHE A 295 5.66 9.97 -5.57
CA PHE A 295 4.41 10.73 -5.44
C PHE A 295 3.22 9.87 -5.04
N SER A 296 3.36 8.55 -4.99
CA SER A 296 2.25 7.61 -4.76
C SER A 296 1.54 7.83 -3.43
N TYR A 297 2.29 8.18 -2.39
CA TYR A 297 1.73 8.43 -1.07
C TYR A 297 0.90 9.72 -1.04
N GLY A 298 1.41 10.81 -1.60
CA GLY A 298 0.65 12.05 -1.75
C GLY A 298 -0.60 11.85 -2.62
N LEU A 299 -0.49 11.15 -3.77
CA LEU A 299 -1.66 10.80 -4.58
C LEU A 299 -2.74 10.10 -3.75
N TYR A 300 -2.37 9.10 -2.96
CA TYR A 300 -3.30 8.37 -2.12
C TYR A 300 -3.95 9.24 -1.04
N LEU A 301 -3.19 10.13 -0.40
CA LEU A 301 -3.68 10.97 0.69
C LEU A 301 -4.62 12.09 0.23
N TYR A 302 -4.31 12.75 -0.90
CA TYR A 302 -5.06 13.93 -1.35
C TYR A 302 -6.23 13.61 -2.28
N ALA A 303 -6.27 12.41 -2.90
CA ALA A 303 -7.26 12.08 -3.92
C ALA A 303 -8.70 12.19 -3.43
N PHE A 304 -9.03 11.51 -2.34
CA PHE A 304 -10.40 11.44 -1.85
C PHE A 304 -10.99 12.84 -1.50
N PRO A 305 -10.33 13.71 -0.70
CA PRO A 305 -10.84 15.03 -0.41
C PRO A 305 -10.95 15.92 -1.66
N ILE A 306 -10.07 15.77 -2.65
CA ILE A 306 -10.18 16.50 -3.92
C ILE A 306 -11.37 16.00 -4.74
N GLN A 307 -11.58 14.67 -4.84
CA GLN A 307 -12.76 14.12 -5.52
C GLN A 307 -14.06 14.57 -4.85
N GLN A 308 -14.14 14.51 -3.52
CA GLN A 308 -15.28 15.05 -2.76
C GLN A 308 -15.54 16.53 -3.05
N THR A 309 -14.47 17.34 -3.10
CA THR A 309 -14.59 18.78 -3.39
C THR A 309 -15.09 19.03 -4.82
N LEU A 310 -14.57 18.30 -5.81
CA LEU A 310 -15.03 18.40 -7.18
C LEU A 310 -16.49 17.99 -7.32
N VAL A 311 -16.91 16.92 -6.66
CA VAL A 311 -18.30 16.49 -6.62
C VAL A 311 -19.19 17.53 -5.95
N TYR A 312 -18.76 18.13 -4.83
CA TYR A 312 -19.49 19.17 -4.13
C TYR A 312 -19.84 20.35 -5.03
N PHE A 313 -18.89 20.81 -5.86
CA PHE A 313 -19.11 21.99 -6.71
C PHE A 313 -19.69 21.66 -8.10
N TYR A 314 -19.41 20.47 -8.65
CA TYR A 314 -19.64 20.21 -10.08
C TYR A 314 -20.42 18.92 -10.35
N ALA A 315 -20.96 18.23 -9.34
CA ALA A 315 -21.58 16.90 -9.49
C ALA A 315 -22.50 16.75 -10.73
N PRO A 316 -23.42 17.68 -11.05
CA PRO A 316 -24.33 17.49 -12.18
C PRO A 316 -23.64 17.41 -13.56
N HIS A 317 -22.41 17.93 -13.65
CA HIS A 317 -21.66 18.04 -14.91
C HIS A 317 -20.48 17.06 -15.01
N LEU A 318 -20.28 16.21 -13.99
CA LEU A 318 -19.17 15.28 -13.94
C LEU A 318 -19.56 13.89 -14.45
N SER A 319 -18.70 13.32 -15.28
CA SER A 319 -18.66 11.88 -15.55
C SER A 319 -17.53 11.25 -14.70
N PRO A 320 -17.54 9.92 -14.50
CA PRO A 320 -16.44 9.24 -13.80
C PRO A 320 -15.06 9.53 -14.44
N VAL A 321 -15.00 9.62 -15.76
CA VAL A 321 -13.75 9.92 -16.50
C VAL A 321 -13.30 11.36 -16.27
N THR A 322 -14.19 12.34 -16.37
CA THR A 322 -13.85 13.75 -16.14
C THR A 322 -13.46 14.01 -14.70
N LEU A 323 -14.16 13.39 -13.73
CA LEU A 323 -13.79 13.44 -12.32
C LEU A 323 -12.42 12.83 -12.09
N THR A 324 -12.14 11.66 -12.67
CA THR A 324 -10.82 11.01 -12.57
C THR A 324 -9.71 11.93 -13.06
N LEU A 325 -9.85 12.48 -14.29
CA LEU A 325 -8.81 13.31 -14.90
C LEU A 325 -8.57 14.61 -14.09
N ALA A 326 -9.63 15.31 -13.73
CA ALA A 326 -9.53 16.54 -12.94
C ALA A 326 -8.91 16.27 -11.56
N ALA A 327 -9.42 15.26 -10.84
CA ALA A 327 -8.90 14.88 -9.54
C ALA A 327 -7.43 14.43 -9.62
N PHE A 328 -7.08 13.61 -10.62
CA PHE A 328 -5.72 13.15 -10.81
C PHE A 328 -4.73 14.31 -11.02
N LEU A 329 -5.04 15.27 -11.88
CA LEU A 329 -4.16 16.40 -12.17
C LEU A 329 -3.95 17.29 -10.93
N ILE A 330 -5.05 17.64 -10.23
CA ILE A 330 -4.97 18.46 -9.01
C ILE A 330 -4.20 17.71 -7.92
N THR A 331 -4.53 16.44 -7.71
CA THR A 331 -3.90 15.61 -6.69
C THR A 331 -2.41 15.38 -6.99
N LEU A 332 -2.04 15.20 -8.25
CA LEU A 332 -0.65 15.07 -8.66
C LEU A 332 0.15 16.33 -8.34
N ALA A 333 -0.39 17.51 -8.61
CA ALA A 333 0.24 18.78 -8.25
C ALA A 333 0.46 18.87 -6.73
N LEU A 334 -0.56 18.55 -5.92
CA LEU A 334 -0.44 18.51 -4.45
C LEU A 334 0.56 17.46 -3.97
N ALA A 335 0.59 16.27 -4.59
CA ALA A 335 1.53 15.23 -4.26
C ALA A 335 2.99 15.63 -4.55
N VAL A 336 3.23 16.33 -5.66
CA VAL A 336 4.55 16.89 -6.02
C VAL A 336 4.98 17.94 -4.99
N LEU A 337 4.09 18.84 -4.59
CA LEU A 337 4.36 19.83 -3.53
C LEU A 337 4.65 19.14 -2.19
N SER A 338 3.77 18.23 -1.76
CA SER A 338 3.96 17.45 -0.53
C SER A 338 5.30 16.71 -0.51
N TRP A 339 5.63 16.01 -1.60
CA TRP A 339 6.90 15.31 -1.71
C TRP A 339 8.11 16.23 -1.55
N ASN A 340 8.15 17.33 -2.30
CA ASN A 340 9.33 18.20 -2.32
C ASN A 340 9.51 18.99 -1.02
N PHE A 341 8.43 19.48 -0.43
CA PHE A 341 8.48 20.37 0.73
C PHE A 341 8.33 19.65 2.08
N VAL A 342 7.73 18.46 2.11
CA VAL A 342 7.41 17.75 3.36
C VAL A 342 8.08 16.38 3.42
N GLU A 343 7.70 15.45 2.54
CA GLU A 343 8.09 14.06 2.66
C GLU A 343 9.60 13.85 2.43
N LYS A 344 10.13 14.37 1.31
CA LYS A 344 11.54 14.22 0.95
C LYS A 344 12.49 14.84 1.99
N PRO A 345 12.26 16.06 2.51
CA PRO A 345 13.06 16.62 3.62
C PRO A 345 13.03 15.74 4.87
N CYS A 346 11.84 15.30 5.30
CA CYS A 346 11.70 14.42 6.47
C CYS A 346 12.41 13.08 6.27
N LEU A 347 12.34 12.50 5.07
CA LEU A 347 13.04 11.26 4.75
C LEU A 347 14.57 11.38 4.78
N ARG A 348 15.13 12.58 4.55
CA ARG A 348 16.59 12.84 4.68
C ARG A 348 17.05 12.69 6.14
N LEU A 349 16.20 12.98 7.12
CA LEU A 349 16.50 12.81 8.54
C LEU A 349 16.77 11.35 8.95
N LYS A 350 16.46 10.37 8.10
CA LYS A 350 16.86 8.98 8.31
C LYS A 350 18.37 8.81 8.39
N ARG A 351 19.15 9.63 7.67
CA ARG A 351 20.60 9.50 7.57
C ARG A 351 21.36 10.11 8.76
N GLY A 352 20.78 11.09 9.46
CA GLY A 352 21.47 11.86 10.52
C GLY A 352 21.53 11.21 11.89
N ALA A 353 20.79 10.14 12.17
CA ALA A 353 20.68 9.55 13.52
C ALA A 353 21.54 8.30 13.76
N SER A 354 22.50 8.00 12.88
CA SER A 354 23.36 6.80 13.03
C SER A 354 24.37 6.90 14.19
N TRP A 355 24.48 8.06 14.85
CA TRP A 355 25.47 8.31 15.91
C TRP A 355 24.96 7.99 17.32
N LEU A 356 23.62 7.84 17.53
CA LEU A 356 23.03 7.75 18.87
C LEU A 356 22.63 6.33 19.32
N THR A 357 22.66 5.33 18.43
CA THR A 357 22.25 3.97 18.81
C THR A 357 23.38 2.98 18.59
N GLY A 358 23.93 2.49 19.70
CA GLY A 358 24.95 1.44 19.75
C GLY A 358 24.53 0.22 18.93
N ARG A 359 25.53 -0.45 18.33
CA ARG A 359 25.39 -1.62 17.45
C ARG A 359 24.77 -2.80 18.19
N LEU A 360 23.48 -2.99 18.08
CA LEU A 360 22.85 -4.30 18.26
C LEU A 360 22.46 -4.81 16.86
N ARG A 361 23.31 -5.61 16.23
CA ARG A 361 22.97 -6.34 15.02
C ARG A 361 22.03 -7.49 15.41
N TRP A 362 20.74 -7.33 15.09
CA TRP A 362 19.72 -8.36 15.31
C TRP A 362 19.84 -9.57 14.38
N TRP A 363 20.62 -9.44 13.29
CA TRP A 363 20.84 -10.48 12.30
C TRP A 363 22.34 -10.72 12.10
N PRO A 364 22.85 -11.95 12.22
CA PRO A 364 24.23 -12.24 11.85
C PRO A 364 24.44 -11.90 10.37
N ALA A 365 25.51 -11.19 10.06
CA ALA A 365 25.95 -11.05 8.67
C ALA A 365 26.07 -12.46 8.07
N ARG A 366 25.53 -12.68 6.85
CA ARG A 366 25.89 -13.88 6.08
C ARG A 366 27.43 -13.95 6.11
N SER A 367 27.95 -15.05 6.64
CA SER A 367 29.36 -15.36 6.50
C SER A 367 29.66 -15.29 5.01
N ALA A 368 30.61 -14.44 4.62
CA ALA A 368 31.21 -14.51 3.31
C ALA A 368 31.62 -15.98 3.11
N GLN A 369 31.13 -16.62 2.08
CA GLN A 369 31.64 -17.92 1.68
C GLN A 369 33.14 -17.78 1.47
N PRO A 370 33.97 -18.69 1.99
CA PRO A 370 35.38 -18.71 1.69
C PRO A 370 35.58 -19.30 0.28
N GLU A 371 35.41 -18.46 -0.73
CA GLU A 371 35.98 -18.71 -2.06
C GLU A 371 37.34 -18.05 -2.13
N ALA A 372 38.35 -18.61 -1.52
CA ALA A 372 39.78 -18.29 -1.75
C ALA A 372 40.69 -19.30 -1.05
N LEU A 373 40.54 -20.58 -1.32
CA LEU A 373 41.56 -21.61 -0.96
C LEU A 373 41.64 -22.72 -2.01
N ALA A 374 41.49 -22.42 -3.30
CA ALA A 374 41.63 -23.41 -4.37
C ALA A 374 42.61 -22.99 -5.51
N GLU A 375 43.44 -21.96 -5.32
CA GLU A 375 44.40 -21.53 -6.35
C GLU A 375 45.85 -21.44 -5.87
N THR A 376 46.26 -22.15 -4.82
CA THR A 376 47.66 -22.13 -4.36
C THR A 376 48.35 -23.50 -4.31
N GLU A 377 47.80 -24.53 -4.94
CA GLU A 377 48.46 -25.86 -4.98
C GLU A 377 48.72 -26.41 -6.38
N MET A 378 48.98 -25.57 -7.38
CA MET A 378 49.52 -26.04 -8.66
C MET A 378 50.60 -25.12 -9.24
N SER A 379 51.67 -24.87 -8.49
CA SER A 379 52.94 -24.40 -9.05
C SER A 379 54.10 -24.97 -8.23
N GLY A 380 54.31 -26.24 -8.36
CA GLY A 380 55.47 -26.94 -7.85
C GLY A 380 55.83 -28.04 -8.80
N THR A 381 56.64 -27.74 -9.84
CA THR A 381 57.43 -28.72 -10.53
C THR A 381 58.92 -28.35 -10.34
N PRO A 382 59.74 -29.28 -9.83
CA PRO A 382 61.16 -29.08 -9.80
C PRO A 382 61.80 -29.56 -11.10
N THR A 383 62.89 -28.82 -11.52
CA THR A 383 63.97 -29.12 -12.46
C THR A 383 63.62 -29.62 -13.82
#